data_f31c8e12526117fb82689f4c9d824d8b
#
_entry.id   f31c8e12526117fb82689f4c9d824d8b
#
_cell.length_a   1.000
_cell.length_b   1.000
_cell.length_c   1.000
_cell.angle_alpha   90.00
_cell.angle_beta   90.00
_cell.angle_gamma   90.00
#
_symmetry.space_group_name_H-M   'P 1'
#
loop_
_entity.id
_entity.type
_entity.pdbx_description
1 polymer ?
#
loop_
_entity_poly.entity_id
_entity_poly.type
_entity_poly.pdbx_seq_one_letter_code
_entity_poly.pdbx_strand_id
1 'polypeptide(L)'
;MQSGQEVVYLHLDDIIPNRFQPREVFDERALKELAASIKEHGVIQPIIVRQVNNKYEIIAGERRYKASALAGMTKIPAIINNLDDKPLK
;
A
#
# COMPACT_ATOMS: atom_id res chain seq x y z
N MET A 1 -0.42 21.62 11.86
CA MET A 1 -0.45 20.97 11.90
C MET A 1 -0.84 19.95 11.59
N GLN A 2 -0.84 19.38 11.50
CA GLN A 2 -1.12 18.47 11.26
C GLN A 2 -1.08 17.56 11.32
N SER A 3 -1.03 17.11 11.26
CA SER A 3 -0.92 16.26 11.38
C SER A 3 -1.12 15.21 11.38
N GLY A 4 -0.83 14.75 11.50
CA GLY A 4 -1.12 13.66 11.98
C GLY A 4 -1.04 12.39 11.32
N GLN A 5 -0.46 12.31 10.25
CA GLN A 5 -0.36 11.03 9.57
C GLN A 5 0.97 10.41 9.84
N GLU A 6 0.94 9.32 10.57
CA GLU A 6 2.12 8.57 10.89
C GLU A 6 2.36 7.47 9.90
N VAL A 7 3.61 7.22 9.59
CA VAL A 7 3.98 6.08 8.77
C VAL A 7 4.19 4.89 9.67
N VAL A 8 3.49 3.82 9.38
CA VAL A 8 3.65 2.57 10.11
C VAL A 8 4.09 1.51 9.11
N TYR A 9 4.66 0.43 9.62
CA TYR A 9 5.09 -0.67 8.75
C TYR A 9 4.14 -1.83 8.93
N LEU A 10 3.48 -2.22 7.85
CA LEU A 10 2.50 -3.29 7.87
C LEU A 10 3.05 -4.49 7.13
N HIS A 11 2.69 -5.67 7.62
CA HIS A 11 3.04 -6.90 6.92
C HIS A 11 2.24 -6.98 5.64
N LEU A 12 2.87 -7.43 4.58
CA LEU A 12 2.17 -7.56 3.30
C LEU A 12 0.99 -8.50 3.40
N ASP A 13 1.08 -9.49 4.26
CA ASP A 13 0.01 -10.46 4.42
C ASP A 13 -1.26 -9.86 5.00
N ASP A 14 -1.16 -8.70 5.63
CA ASP A 14 -2.31 -8.05 6.22
C ASP A 14 -2.94 -7.04 5.28
N ILE A 15 -2.43 -6.93 4.07
CA ILE A 15 -2.89 -5.93 3.13
C ILE A 15 -3.66 -6.60 2.01
N ILE A 16 -4.80 -6.02 1.67
CA ILE A 16 -5.60 -6.52 0.55
C ILE A 16 -5.74 -5.43 -0.49
N PRO A 17 -5.93 -5.83 -1.75
CA PRO A 17 -6.04 -4.83 -2.80
C PRO A 17 -7.36 -4.08 -2.69
N ASN A 18 -7.47 -3.00 -3.45
CA ASN A 18 -8.68 -2.20 -3.47
C ASN A 18 -9.80 -3.03 -4.09
N ARG A 19 -10.88 -3.20 -3.35
CA ARG A 19 -11.99 -4.01 -3.82
C ARG A 19 -12.76 -3.37 -4.94
N PHE A 20 -12.65 -2.06 -5.07
CA PHE A 20 -13.42 -1.33 -6.05
C PHE A 20 -12.68 -1.14 -7.36
N GLN A 21 -11.44 -1.60 -7.44
CA GLN A 21 -10.68 -1.53 -8.68
C GLN A 21 -9.91 -2.82 -8.90
N PRO A 22 -10.62 -3.93 -8.96
CA PRO A 22 -9.94 -5.22 -9.01
C PRO A 22 -9.29 -5.52 -10.35
N ARG A 23 -9.58 -4.71 -11.35
CA ARG A 23 -9.05 -5.01 -12.67
C ARG A 23 -7.92 -4.16 -13.09
N GLU A 24 -7.27 -3.52 -12.18
CA GLU A 24 -6.16 -2.68 -12.55
C GLU A 24 -5.07 -3.51 -13.22
N VAL A 25 -4.62 -3.05 -14.37
CA VAL A 25 -3.61 -3.76 -15.14
C VAL A 25 -2.29 -3.03 -14.98
N PHE A 26 -1.25 -3.78 -14.70
CA PHE A 26 0.07 -3.21 -14.50
C PHE A 26 1.01 -3.71 -15.58
N ASP A 27 1.86 -2.81 -16.04
CA ASP A 27 2.92 -3.17 -16.96
C ASP A 27 3.95 -4.00 -16.18
N GLU A 28 4.12 -5.23 -16.60
CA GLU A 28 4.99 -6.14 -15.89
C GLU A 28 6.43 -5.67 -15.85
N ARG A 29 6.90 -5.09 -16.94
CA ARG A 29 8.26 -4.59 -16.98
C ARG A 29 8.44 -3.45 -15.99
N ALA A 30 7.47 -2.53 -15.96
CA ALA A 30 7.54 -1.41 -15.04
C ALA A 30 7.50 -1.89 -13.59
N LEU A 31 6.70 -2.93 -13.33
CA LEU A 31 6.66 -3.48 -11.98
C LEU A 31 7.99 -4.09 -11.59
N LYS A 32 8.64 -4.79 -12.51
CA LYS A 32 9.92 -5.39 -12.21
C LYS A 32 10.99 -4.34 -11.95
N GLU A 33 10.95 -3.26 -12.71
CA GLU A 33 11.89 -2.18 -12.49
C GLU A 33 11.68 -1.53 -11.14
N LEU A 34 10.41 -1.34 -10.78
CA LEU A 34 10.11 -0.76 -9.48
C LEU A 34 10.53 -1.72 -8.36
N ALA A 35 10.31 -3.01 -8.57
CA ALA A 35 10.72 -4.00 -7.57
C ALA A 35 12.23 -3.98 -7.37
N ALA A 36 12.99 -3.84 -8.45
CA ALA A 36 14.44 -3.79 -8.33
C ALA A 36 14.87 -2.56 -7.54
N SER A 37 14.20 -1.44 -7.78
CA SER A 37 14.49 -0.22 -7.05
C SER A 37 14.17 -0.40 -5.57
N ILE A 38 13.03 -1.01 -5.28
CA ILE A 38 12.63 -1.24 -3.89
C ILE A 38 13.60 -2.17 -3.19
N LYS A 39 14.06 -3.19 -3.90
CA LYS A 39 14.99 -4.13 -3.32
C LYS A 39 16.29 -3.43 -2.95
N GLU A 40 16.69 -2.45 -3.74
CA GLU A 40 17.94 -1.76 -3.51
C GLU A 40 17.81 -0.63 -2.51
N HIS A 41 16.72 0.12 -2.57
CA HIS A 41 16.59 1.34 -1.79
C HIS A 41 15.46 1.31 -0.76
N GLY A 42 14.64 0.28 -0.79
CA GLY A 42 13.46 0.25 0.07
C GLY A 42 12.32 1.03 -0.53
N VAL A 43 11.19 0.98 0.15
CA VAL A 43 10.01 1.73 -0.28
C VAL A 43 10.10 3.10 0.35
N ILE A 44 10.32 4.10 -0.47
CA ILE A 44 10.52 5.45 0.02
C ILE A 44 9.22 6.14 0.32
N GLN A 45 8.21 5.90 -0.53
CA GLN A 45 6.93 6.57 -0.38
C GLN A 45 5.91 5.58 0.15
N PRO A 46 5.23 5.88 1.26
CA PRO A 46 4.29 4.92 1.83
C PRO A 46 3.04 4.79 0.98
N ILE A 47 2.41 3.63 1.10
CA ILE A 47 1.08 3.44 0.50
C ILE A 47 0.05 3.99 1.48
N ILE A 48 -1.17 4.16 0.99
CA ILE A 48 -2.25 4.64 1.83
C ILE A 48 -3.29 3.53 1.91
N VAL A 49 -3.68 3.19 3.12
CA VAL A 49 -4.62 2.10 3.33
C VAL A 49 -5.70 2.55 4.29
N ARG A 50 -6.77 1.78 4.35
CA ARG A 50 -7.80 1.96 5.38
C ARG A 50 -8.01 0.62 6.06
N GLN A 51 -8.38 0.67 7.32
CA GLN A 51 -8.57 -0.56 8.07
C GLN A 51 -9.96 -1.13 7.81
N VAL A 52 -9.99 -2.42 7.47
CA VAL A 52 -11.23 -3.12 7.19
C VAL A 52 -11.15 -4.43 7.95
N ASN A 53 -11.90 -4.52 9.02
CA ASN A 53 -11.83 -5.70 9.89
C ASN A 53 -10.40 -5.88 10.38
N ASN A 54 -9.80 -7.02 10.12
CA ASN A 54 -8.45 -7.28 10.56
C ASN A 54 -7.41 -7.06 9.49
N LYS A 55 -7.80 -6.43 8.40
CA LYS A 55 -6.91 -6.23 7.28
C LYS A 55 -6.84 -4.77 6.92
N TYR A 56 -5.97 -4.44 5.99
CA TYR A 56 -5.80 -3.08 5.52
C TYR A 56 -6.01 -3.08 4.01
N GLU A 57 -6.97 -2.29 3.57
CA GLU A 57 -7.29 -2.21 2.15
C GLU A 57 -6.57 -1.03 1.54
N ILE A 58 -5.95 -1.23 0.38
CA ILE A 58 -5.17 -0.18 -0.26
C ILE A 58 -6.09 0.87 -0.86
N ILE A 59 -5.85 2.12 -0.49
CA ILE A 59 -6.51 3.25 -1.12
C ILE A 59 -5.66 3.76 -2.26
N ALA A 60 -4.35 3.85 -2.05
CA ALA A 60 -3.43 4.33 -3.07
C ALA A 60 -2.10 3.62 -2.91
N GLY A 61 -1.45 3.32 -4.02
CA GLY A 61 -0.13 2.72 -3.99
C GLY A 61 -0.12 1.24 -4.32
N GLU A 62 -1.10 0.77 -5.08
CA GLU A 62 -1.18 -0.65 -5.41
C GLU A 62 0.08 -1.13 -6.13
N ARG A 63 0.65 -0.30 -7.00
CA ARG A 63 1.85 -0.69 -7.71
C ARG A 63 3.01 -0.90 -6.74
N ARG A 64 3.12 -0.03 -5.75
CA ARG A 64 4.18 -0.16 -4.75
C ARG A 64 4.00 -1.44 -3.95
N TYR A 65 2.77 -1.76 -3.63
CA TYR A 65 2.49 -2.99 -2.92
C TYR A 65 2.92 -4.21 -3.75
N LYS A 66 2.49 -4.24 -5.02
CA LYS A 66 2.83 -5.38 -5.86
C LYS A 66 4.33 -5.47 -6.10
N ALA A 67 4.98 -4.34 -6.32
CA ALA A 67 6.42 -4.35 -6.53
C ALA A 67 7.17 -4.76 -5.27
N SER A 68 6.65 -4.38 -4.10
CA SER A 68 7.27 -4.80 -2.85
C SER A 68 7.20 -6.31 -2.67
N ALA A 69 6.08 -6.90 -3.05
CA ALA A 69 5.94 -8.34 -2.99
C ALA A 69 6.93 -9.01 -3.95
N LEU A 70 7.07 -8.46 -5.14
CA LEU A 70 8.04 -8.99 -6.09
C LEU A 70 9.46 -8.87 -5.58
N ALA A 71 9.73 -7.82 -4.81
CA ALA A 71 11.06 -7.59 -4.27
C ALA A 71 11.36 -8.47 -3.06
N GLY A 72 10.37 -9.23 -2.60
CA GLY A 72 10.59 -10.11 -1.46
C GLY A 72 10.49 -9.42 -0.13
N MET A 73 9.87 -8.26 -0.07
CA MET A 73 9.71 -7.57 1.19
C MET A 73 8.62 -8.23 2.02
N THR A 74 8.75 -8.15 3.34
CA THR A 74 7.72 -8.69 4.22
C THR A 74 6.87 -7.58 4.80
N LYS A 75 7.38 -6.36 4.82
CA LYS A 75 6.66 -5.22 5.35
C LYS A 75 6.77 -4.06 4.40
N ILE A 76 5.82 -3.13 4.49
CA ILE A 76 5.81 -1.96 3.64
C ILE A 76 5.34 -0.78 4.47
N PRO A 77 5.95 0.40 4.26
CA PRO A 77 5.47 1.59 4.97
C PRO A 77 4.10 2.00 4.46
N ALA A 78 3.25 2.40 5.36
CA ALA A 78 1.88 2.73 5.03
C ALA A 78 1.36 3.82 5.95
N ILE A 79 0.39 4.56 5.44
CA ILE A 79 -0.35 5.53 6.23
C ILE A 79 -1.78 5.01 6.31
N ILE A 80 -2.31 4.93 7.52
CA ILE A 80 -3.67 4.46 7.71
C ILE A 80 -4.59 5.65 7.72
N ASN A 81 -5.53 5.65 6.79
CA ASN A 81 -6.45 6.76 6.63
C ASN A 81 -7.87 6.22 6.62
N ASN A 82 -8.60 6.45 7.68
CA ASN A 82 -9.95 5.93 7.82
C ASN A 82 -11.02 7.00 7.69
N LEU A 83 -10.67 8.11 7.08
CA LEU A 83 -11.58 9.22 7.03
C LEU A 83 -12.88 8.92 6.34
N ASP A 84 -12.82 8.11 5.32
CA ASP A 84 -14.01 7.84 4.57
C ASP A 84 -14.98 6.96 5.27
N ASP A 85 -14.61 6.46 6.42
CA ASP A 85 -15.52 5.65 7.15
C ASP A 85 -16.54 6.46 7.90
N LYS A 86 -16.39 7.77 7.92
CA LYS A 86 -17.29 8.52 8.66
C LYS A 86 -18.47 8.78 7.91
N PRO A 87 -19.57 8.32 8.30
CA PRO A 87 -20.78 8.69 7.64
C PRO A 87 -21.03 10.08 8.01
N LEU A 88 -21.47 10.70 7.32
CA LEU A 88 -21.65 11.95 7.63
C LEU A 88 -22.86 12.16 8.13
N LYS A 89 -23.15 11.99 8.56
CA LYS A 89 -24.15 12.09 9.01
C LYS A 89 -24.51 12.66 9.16
#